data_84d6fd74710ad0fdff57a2228164c0a7
#
_entry.id   84d6fd74710ad0fdff57a2228164c0a7
#
_cell.length_a   1.000
_cell.length_b   1.000
_cell.length_c   1.000
_cell.angle_alpha   90.00
_cell.angle_beta   90.00
_cell.angle_gamma   90.00
#
_symmetry.space_group_name_H-M   'P 1'
#
loop_
_entity.id
_entity.type
_entity.pdbx_description
1 polymer ?
#
loop_
_entity_poly.entity_id
_entity_poly.type
_entity_poly.pdbx_seq_one_letter_code
_entity_poly.pdbx_strand_id
1 'polypeptide(L)'
;MESYISIFDKNESTVDDKLKQKLINLAQKYEVHDFVLQDPSQFLFWYDDFPDFKNACNVDCAAFVAAMLSFGNRKQFIPKIREILEYSLDEGGIARWCLNGAKNFPAGTQKFYRFYSYDDLHTLFDEMSEILKESDSLGEHFRKIYKNDDKIPLHRIVSLCFPKSAIVPKGKNSANKRINMFLRWMVRQNSPVDLGIWTWASPKELIIPLDVHVMQQAIKLNLLPENASASLKTAQTLTAKLSEVFPDDPVRADYALFGLGISS
;
A
#
# COMPACT_ATOMS: atom_id res chain seq x y z
N MET A 1 -25.56 2.09 0.08
CA MET A 1 -24.86 1.01 -0.65
C MET A 1 -25.36 0.81 -2.08
N GLU A 2 -26.53 1.34 -2.46
CA GLU A 2 -27.11 1.16 -3.82
C GLU A 2 -26.71 2.21 -4.87
N SER A 3 -26.01 3.29 -4.54
CA SER A 3 -25.79 4.41 -5.48
C SER A 3 -24.49 4.37 -6.29
N TYR A 4 -23.60 3.40 -6.05
CA TYR A 4 -22.33 3.26 -6.80
C TYR A 4 -22.35 2.17 -7.88
N ILE A 5 -23.37 1.30 -7.89
CA ILE A 5 -23.43 0.14 -8.81
C ILE A 5 -24.12 0.47 -10.15
N SER A 6 -24.74 1.65 -10.32
CA SER A 6 -25.58 1.95 -11.48
C SER A 6 -24.87 2.59 -12.68
N ILE A 7 -23.53 2.70 -12.71
CA ILE A 7 -22.80 3.36 -13.81
C ILE A 7 -22.09 2.33 -14.72
N PHE A 8 -22.19 1.03 -14.46
CA PHE A 8 -21.59 0.04 -15.34
C PHE A 8 -22.57 -0.37 -16.45
N ASP A 9 -22.17 -0.09 -17.68
CA ASP A 9 -22.84 -0.53 -18.88
C ASP A 9 -22.94 -2.07 -18.86
N LYS A 10 -24.15 -2.62 -19.00
CA LYS A 10 -24.46 -4.06 -18.89
C LYS A 10 -23.83 -4.95 -19.98
N ASN A 11 -22.89 -4.43 -20.76
CA ASN A 11 -22.22 -5.13 -21.87
C ASN A 11 -20.71 -5.33 -21.70
N GLU A 12 -20.12 -5.14 -20.52
CA GLU A 12 -18.71 -5.51 -20.31
C GLU A 12 -18.60 -7.01 -20.05
N SER A 13 -17.75 -7.69 -20.85
CA SER A 13 -17.49 -9.12 -20.77
C SER A 13 -17.13 -9.55 -19.36
N THR A 14 -17.90 -10.45 -18.79
CA THR A 14 -17.57 -11.16 -17.56
C THR A 14 -16.26 -11.93 -17.73
N VAL A 15 -15.48 -12.05 -16.66
CA VAL A 15 -14.24 -12.83 -16.67
C VAL A 15 -14.59 -14.30 -16.93
N ASP A 16 -14.07 -14.91 -18.01
CA ASP A 16 -14.39 -16.31 -18.34
C ASP A 16 -13.73 -17.28 -17.34
N ASP A 17 -14.25 -18.50 -17.23
CA ASP A 17 -13.81 -19.48 -16.25
C ASP A 17 -12.34 -19.91 -16.44
N LYS A 18 -11.84 -19.93 -17.69
CA LYS A 18 -10.44 -20.25 -17.98
C LYS A 18 -9.51 -19.18 -17.44
N LEU A 19 -9.87 -17.91 -17.61
CA LEU A 19 -9.10 -16.79 -17.06
C LEU A 19 -9.20 -16.73 -15.53
N LYS A 20 -10.39 -17.00 -14.95
CA LYS A 20 -10.54 -17.14 -13.49
C LYS A 20 -9.58 -18.17 -12.93
N GLN A 21 -9.59 -19.39 -13.48
CA GLN A 21 -8.70 -20.45 -13.01
C GLN A 21 -7.22 -20.11 -13.18
N LYS A 22 -6.87 -19.47 -14.30
CA LYS A 22 -5.51 -18.98 -14.54
C LYS A 22 -5.06 -17.98 -13.47
N LEU A 23 -5.90 -16.99 -13.13
CA LEU A 23 -5.58 -15.99 -12.10
C LEU A 23 -5.46 -16.61 -10.71
N ILE A 24 -6.33 -17.56 -10.37
CA ILE A 24 -6.25 -18.31 -9.10
C ILE A 24 -4.92 -19.06 -8.99
N ASN A 25 -4.54 -19.80 -10.03
CA ASN A 25 -3.29 -20.56 -10.05
C ASN A 25 -2.06 -19.64 -9.96
N LEU A 26 -2.10 -18.50 -10.64
CA LEU A 26 -1.01 -17.51 -10.60
C LEU A 26 -0.91 -16.85 -9.22
N ALA A 27 -2.03 -16.49 -8.59
CA ALA A 27 -2.03 -15.96 -7.24
C ALA A 27 -1.41 -16.99 -6.26
N GLN A 28 -1.82 -18.25 -6.32
CA GLN A 28 -1.23 -19.32 -5.50
C GLN A 28 0.28 -19.50 -5.74
N LYS A 29 0.74 -19.34 -6.98
CA LYS A 29 2.16 -19.47 -7.34
C LYS A 29 3.02 -18.34 -6.80
N TYR A 30 2.51 -17.11 -6.81
CA TYR A 30 3.31 -15.91 -6.52
C TYR A 30 3.04 -15.29 -5.15
N GLU A 31 1.92 -15.62 -4.50
CA GLU A 31 1.64 -15.22 -3.12
C GLU A 31 2.35 -16.21 -2.17
N VAL A 32 3.67 -16.09 -2.07
CA VAL A 32 4.52 -16.96 -1.25
C VAL A 32 5.51 -16.13 -0.45
N HIS A 33 5.99 -16.66 0.68
CA HIS A 33 6.89 -15.93 1.57
C HIS A 33 8.19 -15.46 0.86
N ASP A 34 8.70 -16.24 -0.10
CA ASP A 34 9.91 -15.87 -0.85
C ASP A 34 9.76 -14.58 -1.66
N PHE A 35 8.51 -14.19 -1.96
CA PHE A 35 8.20 -12.90 -2.57
C PHE A 35 8.70 -11.73 -1.70
N VAL A 36 8.62 -11.85 -0.40
CA VAL A 36 9.00 -10.82 0.58
C VAL A 36 10.48 -10.44 0.47
N LEU A 37 11.36 -11.40 0.21
CA LEU A 37 12.82 -11.23 0.31
C LEU A 37 13.40 -10.12 -0.58
N GLN A 38 12.76 -9.82 -1.71
CA GLN A 38 13.21 -8.79 -2.65
C GLN A 38 12.20 -7.66 -2.85
N ASP A 39 11.10 -7.70 -2.13
CA ASP A 39 10.01 -6.73 -2.21
C ASP A 39 10.03 -5.79 -1.00
N PRO A 40 9.54 -4.55 -1.10
CA PRO A 40 9.46 -3.66 0.05
C PRO A 40 8.58 -4.21 1.18
N SER A 41 7.77 -5.23 0.93
CA SER A 41 7.07 -5.97 1.99
C SER A 41 8.00 -6.65 3.01
N GLN A 42 9.31 -6.80 2.72
CA GLN A 42 10.28 -7.24 3.72
C GLN A 42 10.26 -6.38 4.99
N PHE A 43 9.96 -5.10 4.87
CA PHE A 43 9.92 -4.18 6.01
C PHE A 43 8.68 -4.34 6.91
N LEU A 44 7.70 -5.13 6.50
CA LEU A 44 6.58 -5.54 7.35
C LEU A 44 7.06 -6.41 8.52
N PHE A 45 8.14 -7.14 8.29
CA PHE A 45 8.78 -8.06 9.23
C PHE A 45 10.06 -7.48 9.87
N TRP A 46 10.32 -6.19 9.68
CA TRP A 46 11.52 -5.52 10.18
C TRP A 46 11.77 -5.74 11.66
N TYR A 47 10.71 -5.68 12.47
CA TYR A 47 10.82 -5.84 13.92
C TYR A 47 10.83 -7.28 14.40
N ASP A 48 10.84 -8.29 13.51
CA ASP A 48 11.06 -9.68 13.90
C ASP A 48 12.50 -9.89 14.40
N ASP A 49 13.44 -9.10 13.86
CA ASP A 49 14.83 -9.05 14.32
C ASP A 49 15.02 -8.17 15.57
N PHE A 50 14.00 -7.40 15.96
CA PHE A 50 14.02 -6.47 17.10
C PHE A 50 12.77 -6.65 17.97
N PRO A 51 12.60 -7.81 18.66
CA PRO A 51 11.36 -8.18 19.34
C PRO A 51 10.93 -7.21 20.44
N ASP A 52 11.87 -6.55 21.11
CA ASP A 52 11.58 -5.54 22.16
C ASP A 52 10.88 -4.30 21.58
N PHE A 53 11.00 -4.03 20.29
CA PHE A 53 10.39 -2.91 19.60
C PHE A 53 9.17 -3.33 18.77
N LYS A 54 8.87 -4.64 18.70
CA LYS A 54 7.76 -5.17 17.91
C LYS A 54 6.43 -4.90 18.59
N ASN A 55 5.72 -3.90 18.09
CA ASN A 55 4.36 -3.57 18.46
C ASN A 55 3.59 -3.03 17.24
N ALA A 56 2.27 -2.97 17.33
CA ALA A 56 1.42 -2.54 16.21
C ALA A 56 1.78 -1.14 15.69
N CYS A 57 2.16 -0.23 16.57
CA CYS A 57 2.51 1.14 16.22
C CYS A 57 3.80 1.20 15.40
N ASN A 58 4.87 0.52 15.84
CA ASN A 58 6.12 0.46 15.08
C ASN A 58 5.96 -0.27 13.75
N VAL A 59 5.18 -1.35 13.73
CA VAL A 59 4.95 -2.15 12.52
C VAL A 59 4.19 -1.36 11.46
N ASP A 60 3.08 -0.69 11.81
CA ASP A 60 2.33 0.08 10.82
C ASP A 60 3.06 1.35 10.36
N CYS A 61 3.85 1.99 11.23
CA CYS A 61 4.72 3.11 10.85
C CYS A 61 5.83 2.67 9.88
N ALA A 62 6.50 1.54 10.14
CA ALA A 62 7.52 1.00 9.23
C ALA A 62 6.91 0.61 7.88
N ALA A 63 5.77 -0.07 7.89
CA ALA A 63 5.01 -0.42 6.68
C ALA A 63 4.62 0.84 5.88
N PHE A 64 4.18 1.89 6.58
CA PHE A 64 3.80 3.15 5.95
C PHE A 64 4.98 3.81 5.24
N VAL A 65 6.11 4.01 5.94
CA VAL A 65 7.33 4.58 5.34
C VAL A 65 7.82 3.73 4.18
N ALA A 66 7.85 2.40 4.34
CA ALA A 66 8.23 1.49 3.27
C ALA A 66 7.36 1.66 2.04
N ALA A 67 6.04 1.70 2.20
CA ALA A 67 5.12 1.90 1.09
C ALA A 67 5.31 3.27 0.41
N MET A 68 5.43 4.34 1.21
CA MET A 68 5.54 5.71 0.69
C MET A 68 6.84 5.94 -0.10
N LEU A 69 7.91 5.23 0.20
CA LEU A 69 9.18 5.32 -0.54
C LEU A 69 9.32 4.28 -1.66
N SER A 70 8.39 3.34 -1.79
CA SER A 70 8.43 2.26 -2.79
C SER A 70 8.02 2.73 -4.18
N PHE A 71 8.89 3.49 -4.84
CA PHE A 71 8.74 3.90 -6.24
C PHE A 71 10.10 4.03 -6.93
N GLY A 72 10.12 3.78 -8.23
CA GLY A 72 11.36 3.78 -9.01
C GLY A 72 12.13 2.45 -8.89
N ASN A 73 13.45 2.49 -8.75
CA ASN A 73 14.30 1.31 -8.75
C ASN A 73 14.43 0.69 -7.34
N ARG A 74 14.07 -0.59 -7.20
CA ARG A 74 14.15 -1.33 -5.92
C ARG A 74 15.54 -1.30 -5.30
N LYS A 75 16.60 -1.47 -6.10
CA LYS A 75 17.99 -1.42 -5.61
C LYS A 75 18.37 -0.07 -5.00
N GLN A 76 17.59 0.98 -5.30
CA GLN A 76 17.82 2.32 -4.75
C GLN A 76 16.93 2.60 -3.53
N PHE A 77 15.63 2.26 -3.57
CA PHE A 77 14.75 2.64 -2.48
C PHE A 77 14.82 1.68 -1.28
N ILE A 78 15.07 0.39 -1.48
CA ILE A 78 15.20 -0.56 -0.36
C ILE A 78 16.29 -0.13 0.63
N PRO A 79 17.53 0.21 0.22
CA PRO A 79 18.54 0.73 1.13
C PRO A 79 18.10 2.03 1.84
N LYS A 80 17.33 2.89 1.15
CA LYS A 80 16.85 4.15 1.74
C LYS A 80 15.76 3.95 2.80
N ILE A 81 14.89 2.98 2.61
CA ILE A 81 13.93 2.59 3.65
C ILE A 81 14.67 2.03 4.86
N ARG A 82 15.62 1.13 4.63
CA ARG A 82 16.46 0.53 5.68
C ARG A 82 17.20 1.60 6.47
N GLU A 83 17.83 2.57 5.81
CA GLU A 83 18.52 3.69 6.42
C GLU A 83 17.63 4.44 7.42
N ILE A 84 16.37 4.74 7.06
CA ILE A 84 15.41 5.41 7.97
C ILE A 84 15.09 4.52 9.18
N LEU A 85 14.82 3.24 8.95
CA LEU A 85 14.45 2.33 10.03
C LEU A 85 15.62 2.09 10.99
N GLU A 86 16.87 2.03 10.49
CA GLU A 86 18.08 1.93 11.29
C GLU A 86 18.26 3.16 12.19
N TYR A 87 18.08 4.39 11.70
CA TYR A 87 18.10 5.61 12.52
C TYR A 87 17.11 5.56 13.70
N SER A 88 16.01 4.85 13.54
CA SER A 88 14.96 4.77 14.56
C SER A 88 15.25 3.77 15.69
N LEU A 89 16.21 2.85 15.52
CA LEU A 89 16.45 1.77 16.48
C LEU A 89 16.97 2.31 17.83
N ASP A 90 17.83 3.32 17.82
CA ASP A 90 18.38 3.92 19.04
C ASP A 90 17.32 4.56 19.93
N GLU A 91 16.16 4.88 19.36
CA GLU A 91 15.04 5.51 20.07
C GLU A 91 13.90 4.50 20.43
N GLY A 92 14.07 3.21 20.14
CA GLY A 92 13.08 2.18 20.43
C GLY A 92 12.07 1.97 19.30
N GLY A 93 12.44 2.29 18.08
CA GLY A 93 11.66 2.09 16.86
C GLY A 93 11.04 3.37 16.32
N ILE A 94 10.51 3.25 15.09
CA ILE A 94 10.12 4.41 14.26
C ILE A 94 9.01 5.28 14.87
N ALA A 95 8.06 4.70 15.58
CA ALA A 95 6.98 5.46 16.19
C ALA A 95 7.50 6.42 17.26
N ARG A 96 8.31 5.90 18.21
CA ARG A 96 8.90 6.72 19.26
C ARG A 96 9.92 7.72 18.71
N TRP A 97 10.67 7.30 17.69
CA TRP A 97 11.61 8.17 17.02
C TRP A 97 10.92 9.37 16.34
N CYS A 98 9.80 9.17 15.67
CA CYS A 98 8.98 10.27 15.13
C CYS A 98 8.45 11.18 16.25
N LEU A 99 7.93 10.60 17.36
CA LEU A 99 7.44 11.36 18.51
C LEU A 99 8.54 12.24 19.14
N ASN A 100 9.79 11.82 19.09
CA ASN A 100 10.96 12.58 19.56
C ASN A 100 11.50 13.56 18.50
N GLY A 101 10.83 13.69 17.34
CA GLY A 101 11.17 14.64 16.27
C GLY A 101 12.29 14.20 15.34
N ALA A 102 12.60 12.89 15.29
CA ALA A 102 13.64 12.30 14.41
C ALA A 102 14.98 13.08 14.43
N LYS A 103 15.44 13.51 15.61
CA LYS A 103 16.50 14.54 15.80
C LYS A 103 17.87 14.12 15.27
N ASN A 104 18.17 12.83 15.24
CA ASN A 104 19.42 12.28 14.73
C ASN A 104 19.42 12.10 13.21
N PHE A 105 18.28 12.34 12.52
CA PHE A 105 18.18 12.27 11.06
C PHE A 105 18.64 13.59 10.43
N PRO A 106 19.43 13.54 9.35
CA PRO A 106 19.88 14.76 8.68
C PRO A 106 18.71 15.61 8.20
N ALA A 107 18.85 16.93 8.20
CA ALA A 107 17.87 17.89 7.67
C ALA A 107 18.47 18.67 6.50
N GLY A 108 17.62 19.33 5.73
CA GLY A 108 18.01 20.21 4.65
C GLY A 108 17.38 19.83 3.29
N THR A 109 17.62 20.70 2.32
CA THR A 109 17.02 20.62 0.97
C THR A 109 17.74 19.64 0.04
N GLN A 110 18.89 19.08 0.42
CA GLN A 110 19.59 18.06 -0.36
C GLN A 110 18.73 16.81 -0.53
N LYS A 111 18.89 16.11 -1.65
CA LYS A 111 18.05 14.96 -1.99
C LYS A 111 18.44 13.72 -1.17
N PHE A 112 17.45 13.17 -0.47
CA PHE A 112 17.55 11.87 0.17
C PHE A 112 17.31 10.73 -0.84
N TYR A 113 16.20 10.83 -1.57
CA TYR A 113 15.84 9.85 -2.59
C TYR A 113 15.10 10.51 -3.74
N ARG A 114 15.64 10.40 -4.95
CA ARG A 114 15.09 10.98 -6.20
C ARG A 114 14.80 12.47 -6.03
N PHE A 115 13.53 12.87 -6.01
CA PHE A 115 13.12 14.27 -5.86
C PHE A 115 12.78 14.67 -4.42
N TYR A 116 12.70 13.71 -3.48
CA TYR A 116 12.48 14.00 -2.06
C TYR A 116 13.76 14.39 -1.35
N SER A 117 13.68 15.46 -0.58
CA SER A 117 14.75 15.96 0.28
C SER A 117 14.65 15.38 1.70
N TYR A 118 15.66 15.64 2.53
CA TYR A 118 15.58 15.34 3.97
C TYR A 118 14.45 16.12 4.64
N ASP A 119 14.21 17.41 4.25
CA ASP A 119 13.12 18.20 4.81
C ASP A 119 11.73 17.65 4.41
N ASP A 120 11.59 17.04 3.24
CA ASP A 120 10.35 16.33 2.87
C ASP A 120 10.10 15.13 3.78
N LEU A 121 11.15 14.43 4.21
CA LEU A 121 11.05 13.32 5.17
C LEU A 121 10.72 13.81 6.58
N HIS A 122 11.36 14.89 7.04
CA HIS A 122 10.99 15.50 8.32
C HIS A 122 9.53 15.92 8.34
N THR A 123 9.02 16.51 7.25
CA THR A 123 7.58 16.82 7.14
C THR A 123 6.70 15.57 7.28
N LEU A 124 7.11 14.45 6.70
CA LEU A 124 6.40 13.16 6.85
C LEU A 124 6.43 12.68 8.30
N PHE A 125 7.61 12.70 8.94
CA PHE A 125 7.80 12.25 10.33
C PHE A 125 7.05 13.14 11.34
N ASP A 126 7.00 14.45 11.10
CA ASP A 126 6.24 15.40 11.89
C ASP A 126 4.73 15.11 11.82
N GLU A 127 4.19 14.88 10.62
CA GLU A 127 2.77 14.51 10.48
C GLU A 127 2.47 13.14 11.11
N MET A 128 3.36 12.16 11.00
CA MET A 128 3.24 10.89 11.74
C MET A 128 3.25 11.15 13.24
N SER A 129 4.14 11.99 13.74
CA SER A 129 4.21 12.37 15.15
C SER A 129 2.92 13.03 15.64
N GLU A 130 2.33 13.96 14.85
CA GLU A 130 1.05 14.59 15.18
C GLU A 130 -0.06 13.53 15.34
N ILE A 131 -0.17 12.56 14.44
CA ILE A 131 -1.11 11.46 14.52
C ILE A 131 -0.88 10.59 15.76
N LEU A 132 0.37 10.25 16.04
CA LEU A 132 0.74 9.37 17.15
C LEU A 132 0.59 10.00 18.54
N LYS A 133 0.54 11.33 18.64
CA LYS A 133 0.19 12.05 19.89
C LYS A 133 -1.30 11.91 20.25
N GLU A 134 -2.15 11.63 19.26
CA GLU A 134 -3.62 11.54 19.41
C GLU A 134 -4.14 10.11 19.35
N SER A 135 -3.31 9.16 18.95
CA SER A 135 -3.72 7.77 18.69
C SER A 135 -2.58 6.79 18.95
N ASP A 136 -2.92 5.59 19.43
CA ASP A 136 -1.96 4.55 19.78
C ASP A 136 -1.17 4.02 18.57
N SER A 137 -1.67 4.23 17.35
CA SER A 137 -1.02 3.85 16.09
C SER A 137 -1.65 4.58 14.90
N LEU A 138 -1.01 4.53 13.72
CA LEU A 138 -1.60 5.04 12.48
C LEU A 138 -2.92 4.32 12.17
N GLY A 139 -2.96 2.99 12.37
CA GLY A 139 -4.14 2.18 12.13
C GLY A 139 -5.33 2.58 13.01
N GLU A 140 -5.12 2.84 14.29
CA GLU A 140 -6.18 3.31 15.19
C GLU A 140 -6.66 4.72 14.82
N HIS A 141 -5.78 5.60 14.37
CA HIS A 141 -6.19 6.92 13.87
C HIS A 141 -7.09 6.80 12.65
N PHE A 142 -6.70 6.03 11.65
CA PHE A 142 -7.51 5.83 10.44
C PHE A 142 -8.82 5.10 10.75
N ARG A 143 -8.82 4.15 11.68
CA ARG A 143 -10.02 3.47 12.16
C ARG A 143 -11.05 4.43 12.77
N LYS A 144 -10.59 5.40 13.57
CA LYS A 144 -11.49 6.42 14.17
C LYS A 144 -12.20 7.22 13.07
N ILE A 145 -11.46 7.64 12.02
CA ILE A 145 -12.03 8.39 10.90
C ILE A 145 -13.00 7.50 10.11
N TYR A 146 -12.59 6.28 9.78
CA TYR A 146 -13.40 5.31 9.04
C TYR A 146 -14.73 5.00 9.74
N LYS A 147 -14.74 4.87 11.07
CA LYS A 147 -15.97 4.64 11.84
C LYS A 147 -16.89 5.85 11.91
N ASN A 148 -16.32 7.06 11.86
CA ASN A 148 -17.09 8.30 11.93
C ASN A 148 -17.73 8.68 10.60
N ASP A 149 -17.14 8.29 9.48
CA ASP A 149 -17.66 8.54 8.13
C ASP A 149 -17.26 7.41 7.16
N ASP A 150 -18.15 6.43 7.04
CA ASP A 150 -18.01 5.26 6.18
C ASP A 150 -18.08 5.58 4.66
N LYS A 151 -18.40 6.83 4.32
CA LYS A 151 -18.44 7.30 2.93
C LYS A 151 -17.06 7.69 2.40
N ILE A 152 -16.08 7.91 3.30
CA ILE A 152 -14.72 8.24 2.89
C ILE A 152 -13.96 6.94 2.58
N PRO A 153 -13.55 6.68 1.31
CA PRO A 153 -12.78 5.49 0.99
C PRO A 153 -11.44 5.44 1.74
N LEU A 154 -10.99 4.25 2.15
CA LEU A 154 -9.75 4.04 2.93
C LEU A 154 -8.53 4.79 2.36
N HIS A 155 -8.30 4.72 1.06
CA HIS A 155 -7.18 5.41 0.42
C HIS A 155 -7.27 6.94 0.54
N ARG A 156 -8.48 7.48 0.66
CA ARG A 156 -8.70 8.92 0.90
C ARG A 156 -8.44 9.30 2.34
N ILE A 157 -8.85 8.47 3.29
CA ILE A 157 -8.54 8.67 4.72
C ILE A 157 -7.03 8.84 4.89
N VAL A 158 -6.23 7.88 4.38
CA VAL A 158 -4.77 7.96 4.46
C VAL A 158 -4.23 9.26 3.87
N SER A 159 -4.67 9.64 2.66
CA SER A 159 -4.16 10.85 2.02
C SER A 159 -4.57 12.16 2.70
N LEU A 160 -5.72 12.18 3.37
CA LEU A 160 -6.23 13.35 4.12
C LEU A 160 -5.47 13.58 5.44
N CYS A 161 -4.96 12.52 6.06
CA CYS A 161 -4.19 12.61 7.30
C CYS A 161 -2.78 13.20 7.13
N PHE A 162 -2.29 13.35 5.88
CA PHE A 162 -0.96 13.87 5.58
C PHE A 162 -1.04 15.09 4.64
N PRO A 163 -1.67 16.21 5.05
CA PRO A 163 -1.94 17.34 4.18
C PRO A 163 -0.67 18.08 3.69
N LYS A 164 0.40 18.11 4.49
CA LYS A 164 1.64 18.85 4.23
C LYS A 164 2.66 18.02 3.43
N SER A 165 2.73 16.72 3.69
CA SER A 165 3.76 15.84 3.11
C SER A 165 3.67 15.77 1.58
N ALA A 166 4.77 16.06 0.88
CA ALA A 166 4.91 15.82 -0.56
C ALA A 166 5.08 14.33 -0.89
N ILE A 167 5.44 13.51 0.10
CA ILE A 167 5.72 12.08 -0.06
C ILE A 167 4.42 11.27 -0.20
N VAL A 168 3.39 11.61 0.58
CA VAL A 168 2.11 10.90 0.54
C VAL A 168 1.28 11.32 -0.68
N PRO A 169 0.84 10.38 -1.54
CA PRO A 169 0.04 10.69 -2.71
C PRO A 169 -1.30 11.34 -2.35
N LYS A 170 -1.65 12.44 -3.04
CA LYS A 170 -2.91 13.20 -2.83
C LYS A 170 -3.75 13.32 -4.10
N GLY A 171 -3.32 12.68 -5.18
CA GLY A 171 -3.99 12.80 -6.48
C GLY A 171 -5.40 12.20 -6.45
N LYS A 172 -6.41 13.06 -6.69
CA LYS A 172 -7.82 12.64 -6.72
C LYS A 172 -8.10 11.61 -7.82
N ASN A 173 -7.42 11.73 -8.95
CA ASN A 173 -7.59 10.86 -10.12
C ASN A 173 -6.44 9.84 -10.28
N SER A 174 -5.40 9.92 -9.47
CA SER A 174 -4.29 8.97 -9.48
C SER A 174 -4.71 7.63 -8.90
N ALA A 175 -4.16 6.54 -9.42
CA ALA A 175 -4.32 5.21 -8.86
C ALA A 175 -3.79 5.07 -7.42
N ASN A 176 -3.01 6.04 -6.94
CA ASN A 176 -2.44 6.08 -5.58
C ASN A 176 -1.81 4.74 -5.16
N LYS A 177 -1.03 4.12 -6.08
CA LYS A 177 -0.47 2.77 -5.94
C LYS A 177 0.16 2.53 -4.57
N ARG A 178 0.95 3.49 -4.06
CA ARG A 178 1.67 3.36 -2.80
C ARG A 178 0.74 3.28 -1.59
N ILE A 179 -0.34 4.07 -1.56
CA ILE A 179 -1.36 3.99 -0.51
C ILE A 179 -2.12 2.67 -0.60
N ASN A 180 -2.55 2.26 -1.79
CA ASN A 180 -3.28 1.01 -1.96
C ASN A 180 -2.41 -0.22 -1.66
N MET A 181 -1.11 -0.16 -1.91
CA MET A 181 -0.15 -1.19 -1.50
C MET A 181 -0.03 -1.27 0.04
N PHE A 182 0.09 -0.14 0.71
CA PHE A 182 0.08 -0.07 2.17
C PHE A 182 -1.20 -0.65 2.76
N LEU A 183 -2.36 -0.24 2.25
CA LEU A 183 -3.65 -0.76 2.69
C LEU A 183 -3.78 -2.27 2.46
N ARG A 184 -3.29 -2.78 1.31
CA ARG A 184 -3.25 -4.22 1.05
C ARG A 184 -2.46 -4.94 2.16
N TRP A 185 -1.26 -4.47 2.47
CA TRP A 185 -0.41 -5.06 3.52
C TRP A 185 -1.07 -5.09 4.90
N MET A 186 -1.80 -4.02 5.24
CA MET A 186 -2.36 -3.87 6.58
C MET A 186 -3.71 -4.57 6.77
N VAL A 187 -4.51 -4.75 5.69
CA VAL A 187 -5.90 -5.23 5.77
C VAL A 187 -6.05 -6.69 5.37
N ARG A 188 -5.27 -7.19 4.38
CA ARG A 188 -5.41 -8.57 3.90
C ARG A 188 -4.89 -9.58 4.92
N GLN A 189 -5.81 -10.43 5.39
CA GLN A 189 -5.53 -11.51 6.33
C GLN A 189 -5.19 -12.82 5.61
N ASN A 190 -4.61 -13.76 6.35
CA ASN A 190 -4.30 -15.11 5.85
C ASN A 190 -3.40 -15.13 4.60
N SER A 191 -2.50 -14.16 4.50
CA SER A 191 -1.49 -14.06 3.44
C SER A 191 -0.10 -14.37 4.02
N PRO A 192 0.77 -15.11 3.30
CA PRO A 192 2.16 -15.28 3.70
C PRO A 192 3.01 -14.01 3.47
N VAL A 193 2.45 -12.97 2.87
CA VAL A 193 3.13 -11.72 2.51
C VAL A 193 2.56 -10.52 3.24
N ASP A 194 1.23 -10.38 3.30
CA ASP A 194 0.55 -9.26 3.92
C ASP A 194 0.28 -9.54 5.41
N LEU A 195 0.32 -8.52 6.27
CA LEU A 195 0.20 -8.68 7.72
C LEU A 195 -1.25 -8.86 8.19
N GLY A 196 -2.21 -8.17 7.58
CA GLY A 196 -3.62 -8.24 7.94
C GLY A 196 -3.96 -7.84 9.37
N ILE A 197 -3.19 -6.93 9.98
CA ILE A 197 -3.38 -6.52 11.37
C ILE A 197 -4.54 -5.52 11.55
N TRP A 198 -5.03 -4.92 10.47
CA TRP A 198 -6.20 -4.02 10.52
C TRP A 198 -7.50 -4.78 10.26
N THR A 199 -7.92 -5.57 11.23
CA THR A 199 -9.12 -6.42 11.15
C THR A 199 -10.45 -5.67 11.11
N TRP A 200 -10.42 -4.34 11.28
CA TRP A 200 -11.58 -3.46 11.26
C TRP A 200 -12.01 -3.02 9.85
N ALA A 201 -11.15 -3.23 8.83
CA ALA A 201 -11.45 -2.97 7.44
C ALA A 201 -11.58 -4.28 6.65
N SER A 202 -12.33 -4.28 5.56
CA SER A 202 -12.57 -5.45 4.73
C SER A 202 -11.65 -5.45 3.51
N PRO A 203 -11.03 -6.60 3.13
CA PRO A 203 -10.32 -6.72 1.85
C PRO A 203 -11.18 -6.40 0.61
N LYS A 204 -12.50 -6.53 0.71
CA LYS A 204 -13.46 -6.15 -0.36
C LYS A 204 -13.45 -4.66 -0.70
N GLU A 205 -13.01 -3.81 0.23
CA GLU A 205 -12.97 -2.36 0.06
C GLU A 205 -11.66 -1.86 -0.54
N LEU A 206 -10.69 -2.75 -0.68
CA LEU A 206 -9.39 -2.41 -1.20
C LEU A 206 -9.43 -2.21 -2.71
N ILE A 207 -8.56 -1.33 -3.18
CA ILE A 207 -8.33 -1.09 -4.60
C ILE A 207 -6.96 -1.67 -4.95
N ILE A 208 -6.87 -2.36 -6.08
CA ILE A 208 -5.60 -2.96 -6.52
C ILE A 208 -4.50 -1.90 -6.64
N PRO A 209 -3.27 -2.18 -6.15
CA PRO A 209 -2.12 -1.28 -6.28
C PRO A 209 -1.67 -1.17 -7.74
N LEU A 210 -2.41 -0.43 -8.56
CA LEU A 210 -2.19 -0.34 -9.99
C LEU A 210 -0.90 0.42 -10.32
N ASP A 211 0.06 -0.28 -10.89
CA ASP A 211 1.23 0.32 -11.55
C ASP A 211 1.30 -0.06 -13.04
N VAL A 212 2.36 0.39 -13.72
CA VAL A 212 2.52 0.16 -15.15
C VAL A 212 2.62 -1.34 -15.48
N HIS A 213 3.28 -2.15 -14.63
CA HIS A 213 3.44 -3.59 -14.86
C HIS A 213 2.12 -4.32 -14.68
N VAL A 214 1.42 -4.07 -13.58
CA VAL A 214 0.07 -4.63 -13.31
C VAL A 214 -0.89 -4.25 -14.43
N MET A 215 -0.88 -2.97 -14.84
CA MET A 215 -1.71 -2.49 -15.94
C MET A 215 -1.41 -3.20 -17.27
N GLN A 216 -0.15 -3.34 -17.64
CA GLN A 216 0.26 -4.03 -18.85
C GLN A 216 -0.18 -5.51 -18.87
N GLN A 217 -0.07 -6.20 -17.74
CA GLN A 217 -0.52 -7.59 -17.66
C GLN A 217 -2.06 -7.68 -17.71
N ALA A 218 -2.77 -6.75 -17.07
CA ALA A 218 -4.22 -6.67 -17.15
C ALA A 218 -4.71 -6.43 -18.59
N ILE A 219 -4.02 -5.57 -19.36
CA ILE A 219 -4.30 -5.35 -20.79
C ILE A 219 -4.06 -6.64 -21.59
N LYS A 220 -2.91 -7.31 -21.41
CA LYS A 220 -2.60 -8.58 -22.12
C LYS A 220 -3.60 -9.69 -21.80
N LEU A 221 -4.24 -9.64 -20.66
CA LEU A 221 -5.29 -10.59 -20.26
C LEU A 221 -6.73 -10.12 -20.62
N ASN A 222 -6.86 -9.05 -21.37
CA ASN A 222 -8.14 -8.43 -21.75
C ASN A 222 -9.02 -8.00 -20.54
N LEU A 223 -8.40 -7.80 -19.38
CA LEU A 223 -9.06 -7.23 -18.20
C LEU A 223 -9.20 -5.70 -18.29
N LEU A 224 -8.33 -5.06 -19.06
CA LEU A 224 -8.36 -3.61 -19.33
C LEU A 224 -8.25 -3.37 -20.84
N PRO A 225 -8.80 -2.27 -21.37
CA PRO A 225 -8.61 -1.88 -22.77
C PRO A 225 -7.17 -1.44 -23.05
N GLU A 226 -6.71 -1.55 -24.29
CA GLU A 226 -5.33 -1.19 -24.70
C GLU A 226 -4.96 0.26 -24.39
N ASN A 227 -5.92 1.18 -24.45
CA ASN A 227 -5.73 2.60 -24.17
C ASN A 227 -5.89 2.97 -22.69
N ALA A 228 -5.93 2.00 -21.78
CA ALA A 228 -6.04 2.27 -20.35
C ALA A 228 -4.87 3.12 -19.85
N SER A 229 -5.15 4.06 -18.95
CA SER A 229 -4.16 4.87 -18.24
C SER A 229 -4.13 4.54 -16.76
N ALA A 230 -3.01 4.76 -16.08
CA ALA A 230 -2.84 4.49 -14.64
C ALA A 230 -3.62 5.53 -13.80
N SER A 231 -4.93 5.43 -13.77
CA SER A 231 -5.87 6.30 -13.05
C SER A 231 -6.59 5.55 -11.93
N LEU A 232 -7.21 6.30 -11.01
CA LEU A 232 -8.07 5.73 -9.96
C LEU A 232 -9.25 4.97 -10.58
N LYS A 233 -9.87 5.53 -11.62
CA LYS A 233 -10.97 4.87 -12.32
C LYS A 233 -10.53 3.53 -12.90
N THR A 234 -9.37 3.47 -13.55
CA THR A 234 -8.81 2.23 -14.10
C THR A 234 -8.54 1.20 -13.01
N ALA A 235 -7.96 1.63 -11.87
CA ALA A 235 -7.72 0.73 -10.73
C ALA A 235 -9.05 0.18 -10.18
N GLN A 236 -10.07 1.02 -10.03
CA GLN A 236 -11.40 0.60 -9.58
C GLN A 236 -12.08 -0.35 -10.57
N THR A 237 -12.03 -0.04 -11.87
CA THR A 237 -12.57 -0.93 -12.93
C THR A 237 -11.89 -2.30 -12.90
N LEU A 238 -10.56 -2.32 -12.79
CA LEU A 238 -9.82 -3.59 -12.69
C LEU A 238 -10.20 -4.34 -11.42
N THR A 239 -10.25 -3.67 -10.27
CA THR A 239 -10.65 -4.29 -8.99
C THR A 239 -12.05 -4.91 -9.07
N ALA A 240 -13.01 -4.22 -9.70
CA ALA A 240 -14.37 -4.73 -9.88
C ALA A 240 -14.39 -6.02 -10.74
N LYS A 241 -13.61 -6.10 -11.82
CA LYS A 241 -13.46 -7.34 -12.60
C LYS A 241 -12.78 -8.46 -11.80
N LEU A 242 -11.78 -8.13 -11.00
CA LEU A 242 -11.07 -9.09 -10.17
C LEU A 242 -11.93 -9.62 -9.01
N SER A 243 -12.96 -8.88 -8.57
CA SER A 243 -13.94 -9.38 -7.60
C SER A 243 -14.79 -10.54 -8.13
N GLU A 244 -14.89 -10.72 -9.46
CA GLU A 244 -15.51 -11.91 -10.06
C GLU A 244 -14.64 -13.17 -9.88
N VAL A 245 -13.34 -13.01 -9.65
CA VAL A 245 -12.37 -14.09 -9.44
C VAL A 245 -12.15 -14.35 -7.95
N PHE A 246 -12.03 -13.28 -7.18
CA PHE A 246 -11.79 -13.27 -5.74
C PHE A 246 -12.84 -12.42 -5.03
N PRO A 247 -14.06 -12.91 -4.81
CA PRO A 247 -15.18 -12.09 -4.31
C PRO A 247 -14.96 -11.48 -2.92
N ASP A 248 -14.17 -12.14 -2.08
CA ASP A 248 -13.87 -11.68 -0.72
C ASP A 248 -12.54 -10.92 -0.61
N ASP A 249 -11.69 -10.97 -1.65
CA ASP A 249 -10.35 -10.41 -1.64
C ASP A 249 -9.86 -10.09 -3.07
N PRO A 250 -10.45 -9.11 -3.75
CA PRO A 250 -10.15 -8.81 -5.16
C PRO A 250 -8.69 -8.42 -5.40
N VAL A 251 -8.01 -7.86 -4.38
CA VAL A 251 -6.62 -7.43 -4.51
C VAL A 251 -5.60 -8.57 -4.38
N ARG A 252 -6.04 -9.79 -4.04
CA ARG A 252 -5.22 -11.00 -4.15
C ARG A 252 -4.67 -11.20 -5.57
N ALA A 253 -5.41 -10.76 -6.58
CA ALA A 253 -5.00 -10.81 -7.96
C ALA A 253 -3.76 -9.97 -8.29
N ASP A 254 -3.35 -9.04 -7.41
CA ASP A 254 -2.12 -8.27 -7.57
C ASP A 254 -0.89 -9.19 -7.65
N TYR A 255 -0.84 -10.26 -6.84
CA TYR A 255 0.23 -11.26 -6.91
C TYR A 255 0.24 -12.01 -8.24
N ALA A 256 -0.93 -12.32 -8.80
CA ALA A 256 -1.02 -12.96 -10.11
C ALA A 256 -0.51 -12.07 -11.23
N LEU A 257 -0.95 -10.81 -11.27
CA LEU A 257 -0.61 -9.86 -12.32
C LEU A 257 0.85 -9.40 -12.21
N PHE A 258 1.28 -9.07 -10.99
CA PHE A 258 2.65 -8.65 -10.73
C PHE A 258 3.66 -9.79 -11.00
N GLY A 259 3.36 -11.01 -10.54
CA GLY A 259 4.18 -12.19 -10.76
C GLY A 259 4.37 -12.52 -12.25
N LEU A 260 3.32 -12.36 -13.07
CA LEU A 260 3.45 -12.46 -14.53
C LEU A 260 4.40 -11.40 -15.09
N GLY A 261 4.33 -10.16 -14.57
CA GLY A 261 5.14 -9.04 -15.06
C GLY A 261 6.64 -9.20 -14.80
N ILE A 262 7.05 -9.86 -13.71
CA ILE A 262 8.46 -10.09 -13.39
C ILE A 262 9.03 -11.37 -14.05
N SER A 263 8.16 -12.28 -14.51
CA SER A 263 8.55 -13.55 -15.17
C SER A 263 8.56 -13.43 -16.70
N SER A 264 8.18 -12.29 -17.27
CA SER A 264 8.15 -11.96 -18.69
C SER A 264 9.37 -11.16 -19.08
#